data_5b0ef0401914c07bdcbd02472674b09e
#
_entry.id   5b0ef0401914c07bdcbd02472674b09e
#
_cell.length_a   1.000
_cell.length_b   1.000
_cell.length_c   1.000
_cell.angle_alpha   90.00
_cell.angle_beta   90.00
_cell.angle_gamma   90.00
#
_symmetry.space_group_name_H-M   'P 1'
#
loop_
_entity.id
_entity.type
_entity.pdbx_description
1 polymer ?
#
loop_
_entity_poly.entity_id
_entity_poly.type
_entity_poly.pdbx_seq_one_letter_code
_entity_poly.pdbx_strand_id
1 'polypeptide(L)'
;MFVRDNAVRRPRAGYLAWALVIGIAPMLASSGDVRAQGMKDMPGMKKDMPAKKGEATKAATATGTVTAVNTADRKVTLDHGAIPDIDWPAMKMEFSVAPSVDLSKVKTGDRVRFTLSGSGNSYTVQSISPGQ
;
A
#
# COMPACT_ATOMS: atom_id res chain seq x y z
N MET A 1 -11.93 -32.01 39.55
CA MET A 1 -11.54 -30.63 39.62
C MET A 1 -10.06 -30.54 39.26
N PHE A 2 -9.75 -30.44 37.95
CA PHE A 2 -8.37 -30.42 37.45
C PHE A 2 -8.11 -29.07 36.78
N VAL A 3 -7.33 -28.25 37.47
CA VAL A 3 -6.79 -27.01 36.94
C VAL A 3 -5.53 -27.38 36.15
N ARG A 4 -5.54 -27.15 34.81
CA ARG A 4 -4.35 -27.25 34.01
C ARG A 4 -3.75 -25.87 33.86
N ASP A 5 -2.71 -25.62 34.61
CA ASP A 5 -1.81 -24.49 34.40
C ASP A 5 -1.04 -24.69 33.09
N ASN A 6 -1.33 -23.86 32.12
CA ASN A 6 -0.59 -23.80 30.87
C ASN A 6 0.47 -22.71 30.97
N ALA A 7 1.63 -23.06 31.52
CA ALA A 7 2.78 -22.17 31.60
C ALA A 7 3.34 -21.94 30.20
N VAL A 8 3.04 -20.80 29.62
CA VAL A 8 3.62 -20.30 28.38
C VAL A 8 5.09 -19.95 28.64
N ARG A 9 5.99 -20.83 28.21
CA ARG A 9 7.44 -20.55 28.19
C ARG A 9 7.74 -19.54 27.09
N ARG A 10 8.15 -18.35 27.50
CA ARG A 10 8.72 -17.34 26.62
C ARG A 10 10.15 -17.72 26.22
N PRO A 11 10.51 -17.79 24.94
CA PRO A 11 11.92 -17.92 24.56
C PRO A 11 12.64 -16.60 24.78
N ARG A 12 13.73 -16.66 25.52
CA ARG A 12 14.68 -15.57 25.66
C ARG A 12 15.47 -15.46 24.34
N ALA A 13 15.25 -14.39 23.61
CA ALA A 13 16.08 -14.03 22.47
C ALA A 13 17.44 -13.55 22.96
N GLY A 14 18.47 -14.31 22.59
CA GLY A 14 19.86 -13.94 22.82
C GLY A 14 20.29 -12.85 21.84
N TYR A 15 20.78 -11.75 22.39
CA TYR A 15 21.44 -10.70 21.63
C TYR A 15 22.87 -11.15 21.32
N LEU A 16 23.17 -11.42 20.05
CA LEU A 16 24.54 -11.51 19.58
C LEU A 16 24.95 -10.14 19.04
N ALA A 17 25.73 -9.45 19.85
CA ALA A 17 26.47 -8.27 19.48
C ALA A 17 27.56 -8.64 18.47
N TRP A 18 27.55 -8.01 17.31
CA TRP A 18 28.71 -7.99 16.40
C TRP A 18 29.30 -6.61 16.42
N ALA A 19 30.50 -6.58 17.00
CA ALA A 19 31.34 -5.41 17.09
C ALA A 19 32.22 -5.27 15.85
N LEU A 20 32.33 -4.03 15.39
CA LEU A 20 33.49 -3.32 14.87
C LEU A 20 34.43 -4.01 13.87
N VAL A 21 34.48 -3.49 12.66
CA VAL A 21 35.76 -3.27 11.97
C VAL A 21 35.79 -1.85 11.42
N ILE A 22 36.67 -1.06 12.00
CA ILE A 22 37.09 0.26 11.57
C ILE A 22 38.03 0.08 10.39
N GLY A 23 37.68 0.64 9.25
CA GLY A 23 38.57 0.76 8.10
C GLY A 23 38.68 2.22 7.69
N ILE A 24 39.67 2.90 8.23
CA ILE A 24 40.10 4.25 7.81
C ILE A 24 41.01 4.07 6.61
N ALA A 25 40.67 4.67 5.48
CA ALA A 25 41.60 4.98 4.42
C ALA A 25 41.33 6.39 3.90
N PRO A 26 42.25 7.31 4.01
CA PRO A 26 42.17 8.59 3.33
C PRO A 26 42.81 8.49 1.95
N MET A 27 42.17 8.93 0.92
CA MET A 27 42.85 9.21 -0.34
C MET A 27 42.30 10.47 -1.00
N LEU A 28 43.10 11.49 -0.81
CA LEU A 28 43.57 12.52 -1.72
C LEU A 28 42.65 13.04 -2.82
N ALA A 29 42.45 14.32 -2.68
CA ALA A 29 42.05 15.34 -3.61
C ALA A 29 42.39 15.08 -5.08
N SER A 30 41.42 15.34 -5.94
CA SER A 30 41.65 15.78 -7.30
C SER A 30 40.69 16.90 -7.59
N SER A 31 41.22 18.09 -7.56
CA SER A 31 40.58 19.32 -8.00
C SER A 31 40.40 19.25 -9.52
N GLY A 32 39.17 19.15 -9.97
CA GLY A 32 38.80 19.35 -11.35
C GLY A 32 37.86 20.52 -11.43
N ASP A 33 38.38 21.73 -11.63
CA ASP A 33 37.66 22.89 -12.07
C ASP A 33 37.05 22.62 -13.43
N VAL A 34 35.76 22.33 -13.49
CA VAL A 34 34.98 22.42 -14.70
C VAL A 34 34.17 23.71 -14.63
N ARG A 35 34.72 24.71 -15.29
CA ARG A 35 34.04 25.98 -15.57
C ARG A 35 32.65 25.69 -16.15
N ALA A 36 31.65 26.11 -15.43
CA ALA A 36 30.32 26.32 -15.94
C ALA A 36 30.37 27.43 -16.99
N GLN A 37 30.32 27.06 -18.26
CA GLN A 37 29.94 28.00 -19.30
C GLN A 37 28.45 28.00 -19.42
N GLY A 38 27.90 29.19 -19.24
CA GLY A 38 26.48 29.49 -19.28
C GLY A 38 25.83 29.07 -20.59
N MET A 39 24.68 28.45 -20.46
CA MET A 39 23.65 28.50 -21.46
C MET A 39 22.48 29.27 -20.87
N LYS A 40 22.46 30.54 -21.26
CA LYS A 40 21.30 31.42 -21.15
C LYS A 40 20.24 30.91 -22.12
N ASP A 41 19.01 31.01 -21.62
CA ASP A 41 17.78 31.14 -22.37
C ASP A 41 17.39 29.98 -23.29
N MET A 42 16.64 29.03 -22.73
CA MET A 42 15.57 28.36 -23.45
C MET A 42 14.25 28.53 -22.68
N PRO A 43 13.36 29.41 -23.13
CA PRO A 43 12.00 29.47 -22.63
C PRO A 43 11.22 28.29 -23.25
N GLY A 44 10.63 27.44 -22.41
CA GLY A 44 9.56 26.58 -22.84
C GLY A 44 9.87 25.10 -22.99
N MET A 45 10.55 24.48 -22.04
CA MET A 45 10.37 23.05 -21.82
C MET A 45 9.48 22.85 -20.60
N LYS A 46 8.19 22.62 -20.88
CA LYS A 46 7.34 21.87 -19.98
C LYS A 46 8.10 20.58 -19.67
N LYS A 47 8.53 20.44 -18.45
CA LYS A 47 9.02 19.17 -17.95
C LYS A 47 7.84 18.19 -17.91
N ASP A 48 7.57 17.58 -19.04
CA ASP A 48 6.96 16.28 -19.05
C ASP A 48 8.00 15.35 -18.45
N MET A 49 7.96 15.21 -17.13
CA MET A 49 8.61 14.08 -16.50
C MET A 49 7.90 12.85 -17.05
N PRO A 50 8.61 11.93 -17.75
CA PRO A 50 8.02 10.66 -18.02
C PRO A 50 7.72 10.05 -16.66
N ALA A 51 6.44 10.00 -16.30
CA ALA A 51 5.98 9.22 -15.20
C ALA A 51 6.58 7.85 -15.42
N LYS A 52 7.43 7.44 -14.48
CA LYS A 52 7.98 6.11 -14.40
C LYS A 52 6.80 5.18 -14.63
N LYS A 53 6.82 4.46 -15.73
CA LYS A 53 5.83 3.46 -16.10
C LYS A 53 6.02 2.29 -15.15
N GLY A 54 5.68 2.52 -13.87
CA GLY A 54 5.36 1.47 -12.93
C GLY A 54 4.14 0.79 -13.51
N GLU A 55 4.09 -0.51 -13.44
CA GLU A 55 2.96 -1.35 -13.80
C GLU A 55 1.68 -0.58 -13.52
N ALA A 56 0.87 -0.42 -14.56
CA ALA A 56 -0.31 0.42 -14.48
C ALA A 56 -1.24 -0.18 -13.43
N THR A 57 -1.13 0.33 -12.22
CA THR A 57 -2.04 0.03 -11.14
C THR A 57 -3.40 0.53 -11.61
N LYS A 58 -4.25 -0.38 -12.05
CA LYS A 58 -5.59 -0.02 -12.48
C LYS A 58 -6.36 0.41 -11.25
N ALA A 59 -6.87 1.61 -11.27
CA ALA A 59 -7.83 2.08 -10.30
C ALA A 59 -9.22 1.86 -10.86
N ALA A 60 -10.06 1.14 -10.13
CA ALA A 60 -11.45 0.90 -10.49
C ALA A 60 -12.36 1.41 -9.39
N THR A 61 -13.45 2.05 -9.76
CA THR A 61 -14.49 2.49 -8.81
C THR A 61 -15.71 1.63 -8.97
N ALA A 62 -16.20 1.11 -7.86
CA ALA A 62 -17.38 0.26 -7.85
C ALA A 62 -18.32 0.58 -6.69
N THR A 63 -19.49 0.01 -6.73
CA THR A 63 -20.47 0.05 -5.64
C THR A 63 -20.80 -1.36 -5.18
N GLY A 64 -21.03 -1.51 -3.90
CA GLY A 64 -21.38 -2.80 -3.33
C GLY A 64 -22.00 -2.66 -1.95
N THR A 65 -22.38 -3.78 -1.40
CA THR A 65 -22.91 -3.87 -0.04
C THR A 65 -21.88 -4.56 0.84
N VAL A 66 -21.60 -3.99 2.00
CA VAL A 66 -20.70 -4.59 2.99
C VAL A 66 -21.37 -5.79 3.64
N THR A 67 -20.79 -6.96 3.51
CA THR A 67 -21.33 -8.19 4.13
C THR A 67 -20.57 -8.59 5.41
N ALA A 68 -19.29 -8.23 5.50
CA ALA A 68 -18.50 -8.41 6.71
C ALA A 68 -17.37 -7.38 6.77
N VAL A 69 -16.98 -7.01 7.99
CA VAL A 69 -15.84 -6.12 8.27
C VAL A 69 -14.95 -6.76 9.30
N ASN A 70 -13.68 -6.95 8.97
CA ASN A 70 -12.64 -7.39 9.89
C ASN A 70 -11.63 -6.27 10.09
N THR A 71 -11.78 -5.54 11.16
CA THR A 71 -10.92 -4.40 11.48
C THR A 71 -9.54 -4.84 11.95
N ALA A 72 -9.43 -6.02 12.57
CA ALA A 72 -8.16 -6.56 13.05
C ALA A 72 -7.21 -6.91 11.90
N ASP A 73 -7.73 -7.55 10.86
CA ASP A 73 -6.97 -7.95 9.68
C ASP A 73 -7.03 -6.90 8.56
N ARG A 74 -7.73 -5.79 8.77
CA ARG A 74 -7.99 -4.75 7.77
C ARG A 74 -8.56 -5.30 6.47
N LYS A 75 -9.59 -6.11 6.61
CA LYS A 75 -10.28 -6.74 5.49
C LYS A 75 -11.77 -6.41 5.51
N VAL A 76 -12.34 -6.33 4.33
CA VAL A 76 -13.77 -6.13 4.16
C VAL A 76 -14.31 -7.08 3.11
N THR A 77 -15.42 -7.74 3.40
CA THR A 77 -16.13 -8.55 2.42
C THR A 77 -17.24 -7.72 1.79
N LEU A 78 -17.16 -7.54 0.50
CA LEU A 78 -18.09 -6.77 -0.29
C LEU A 78 -18.85 -7.68 -1.27
N ASP A 79 -20.14 -7.47 -1.34
CA ASP A 79 -20.99 -7.98 -2.43
C ASP A 79 -21.11 -6.85 -3.45
N HIS A 80 -20.34 -6.91 -4.51
CA HIS A 80 -20.26 -5.84 -5.51
C HIS A 80 -20.91 -6.24 -6.82
N GLY A 81 -21.44 -5.24 -7.52
CA GLY A 81 -21.89 -5.38 -8.90
C GLY A 81 -20.74 -5.61 -9.87
N ALA A 82 -21.06 -5.79 -11.13
CA ALA A 82 -20.03 -5.89 -12.17
C ALA A 82 -19.15 -4.64 -12.20
N ILE A 83 -17.84 -4.86 -12.34
CA ILE A 83 -16.81 -3.81 -12.44
C ILE A 83 -16.18 -3.89 -13.83
N PRO A 84 -16.69 -3.19 -14.82
CA PRO A 84 -16.22 -3.30 -16.20
C PRO A 84 -14.79 -2.81 -16.38
N ASP A 85 -14.32 -1.90 -15.54
CA ASP A 85 -12.94 -1.38 -15.61
C ASP A 85 -11.87 -2.46 -15.45
N ILE A 86 -12.22 -3.57 -14.82
CA ILE A 86 -11.32 -4.70 -14.55
C ILE A 86 -11.93 -6.04 -14.98
N ASP A 87 -12.97 -6.01 -15.81
CA ASP A 87 -13.68 -7.18 -16.33
C ASP A 87 -14.17 -8.16 -15.25
N TRP A 88 -14.61 -7.63 -14.10
CA TRP A 88 -15.12 -8.46 -13.02
C TRP A 88 -16.63 -8.52 -13.03
N PRO A 89 -17.22 -9.72 -12.98
CA PRO A 89 -18.65 -9.89 -12.82
C PRO A 89 -19.09 -9.55 -11.39
N ALA A 90 -20.40 -9.41 -11.20
CA ALA A 90 -20.98 -9.26 -9.87
C ALA A 90 -20.65 -10.49 -9.02
N MET A 91 -20.01 -10.26 -7.87
CA MET A 91 -19.63 -11.34 -6.95
C MET A 91 -19.42 -10.82 -5.52
N LYS A 92 -19.34 -11.77 -4.60
CA LYS A 92 -18.98 -11.50 -3.21
C LYS A 92 -17.55 -11.95 -2.97
N MET A 93 -16.69 -11.04 -2.50
CA MET A 93 -15.32 -11.37 -2.18
C MET A 93 -14.74 -10.49 -1.07
N GLU A 94 -13.64 -10.95 -0.49
CA GLU A 94 -12.90 -10.26 0.54
C GLU A 94 -11.78 -9.42 -0.08
N PHE A 95 -11.65 -8.18 0.39
CA PHE A 95 -10.62 -7.24 -0.03
C PHE A 95 -9.76 -6.81 1.14
N SER A 96 -8.48 -6.65 0.90
CA SER A 96 -7.61 -5.91 1.80
C SER A 96 -7.93 -4.42 1.73
N VAL A 97 -7.81 -3.74 2.84
CA VAL A 97 -8.13 -2.31 2.95
C VAL A 97 -6.88 -1.52 3.31
N ALA A 98 -6.62 -0.46 2.56
CA ALA A 98 -5.47 0.41 2.80
C ALA A 98 -5.51 1.02 4.21
N PRO A 99 -4.33 1.26 4.83
CA PRO A 99 -4.27 1.81 6.18
C PRO A 99 -4.87 3.21 6.32
N SER A 100 -5.00 3.93 5.23
CA SER A 100 -5.63 5.26 5.18
C SER A 100 -7.16 5.23 5.27
N VAL A 101 -7.78 4.07 5.08
CA VAL A 101 -9.24 3.92 5.10
C VAL A 101 -9.72 3.65 6.53
N ASP A 102 -10.70 4.41 6.96
CA ASP A 102 -11.32 4.25 8.28
C ASP A 102 -12.48 3.25 8.20
N LEU A 103 -12.23 2.03 8.68
CA LEU A 103 -13.22 0.96 8.71
C LEU A 103 -14.28 1.14 9.81
N SER A 104 -14.06 2.03 10.77
CA SER A 104 -15.02 2.27 11.84
C SER A 104 -16.30 2.95 11.36
N LYS A 105 -16.22 3.60 10.21
CA LYS A 105 -17.35 4.27 9.55
C LYS A 105 -18.20 3.35 8.66
N VAL A 106 -17.77 2.11 8.50
CA VAL A 106 -18.38 1.14 7.59
C VAL A 106 -18.96 -0.01 8.41
N LYS A 107 -20.22 -0.33 8.18
CA LYS A 107 -20.93 -1.39 8.88
C LYS A 107 -21.44 -2.46 7.91
N THR A 108 -21.62 -3.66 8.45
CA THR A 108 -22.29 -4.73 7.70
C THR A 108 -23.71 -4.30 7.32
N GLY A 109 -24.04 -4.47 6.04
CA GLY A 109 -25.31 -4.05 5.47
C GLY A 109 -25.27 -2.68 4.79
N ASP A 110 -24.21 -1.91 4.99
CA ASP A 110 -24.08 -0.60 4.35
C ASP A 110 -23.84 -0.74 2.85
N ARG A 111 -24.54 0.08 2.08
CA ARG A 111 -24.22 0.27 0.68
C ARG A 111 -23.10 1.29 0.58
N VAL A 112 -22.02 0.92 -0.10
CA VAL A 112 -20.81 1.75 -0.20
C VAL A 112 -20.36 1.91 -1.64
N ARG A 113 -19.74 3.03 -1.90
CA ARG A 113 -18.89 3.23 -3.07
C ARG A 113 -17.44 3.06 -2.64
N PHE A 114 -16.68 2.30 -3.38
CA PHE A 114 -15.28 2.05 -3.05
C PHE A 114 -14.40 2.15 -4.29
N THR A 115 -13.15 2.49 -4.07
CA THR A 115 -12.12 2.51 -5.12
C THR A 115 -11.10 1.43 -4.83
N LEU A 116 -10.87 0.60 -5.83
CA LEU A 116 -9.85 -0.45 -5.84
C LEU A 116 -8.61 0.06 -6.55
N SER A 117 -7.46 -0.38 -6.10
CA SER A 117 -6.19 -0.18 -6.79
C SER A 117 -5.38 -1.47 -6.70
N GLY A 118 -4.85 -1.91 -7.81
CA GLY A 118 -4.09 -3.15 -7.86
C GLY A 118 -3.84 -3.64 -9.28
N SER A 119 -3.33 -4.84 -9.39
CA SER A 119 -3.07 -5.52 -10.66
C SER A 119 -3.34 -7.01 -10.55
N GLY A 120 -3.75 -7.61 -11.64
CA GLY A 120 -4.06 -9.04 -11.70
C GLY A 120 -5.18 -9.43 -10.74
N ASN A 121 -4.89 -10.34 -9.82
CA ASN A 121 -5.85 -10.82 -8.82
C ASN A 121 -5.70 -10.16 -7.45
N SER A 122 -4.82 -9.17 -7.33
CA SER A 122 -4.52 -8.50 -6.05
C SER A 122 -4.99 -7.05 -6.11
N TYR A 123 -6.15 -6.80 -5.53
CA TYR A 123 -6.71 -5.45 -5.40
C TYR A 123 -6.86 -5.08 -3.94
N THR A 124 -6.58 -3.82 -3.66
CA THR A 124 -6.71 -3.23 -2.33
C THR A 124 -7.69 -2.07 -2.39
N VAL A 125 -8.58 -1.99 -1.42
CA VAL A 125 -9.50 -0.87 -1.28
C VAL A 125 -8.74 0.35 -0.79
N GLN A 126 -8.70 1.40 -1.61
CA GLN A 126 -8.00 2.65 -1.30
C GLN A 126 -8.91 3.70 -0.66
N SER A 127 -10.20 3.61 -0.93
CA SER A 127 -11.21 4.45 -0.29
C SER A 127 -12.56 3.74 -0.22
N ILE A 128 -13.32 4.04 0.82
CA ILE A 128 -14.71 3.63 0.99
C ILE A 128 -15.51 4.85 1.41
N SER A 129 -16.63 5.06 0.77
CA SER A 129 -17.59 6.10 1.13
C SER A 129 -18.98 5.51 1.22
N PRO A 130 -19.84 5.96 2.14
CA PRO A 130 -21.23 5.55 2.17
C PRO A 130 -21.88 5.85 0.82
N GLY A 131 -22.57 4.87 0.25
CA GLY A 131 -23.39 5.06 -0.93
C GLY A 131 -24.68 5.79 -0.52
N GLN A 132 -25.02 6.77 -1.30
CA GLN A 132 -26.33 7.42 -1.18
C GLN A 132 -27.39 6.59 -1.90
#